data_a0e6a8934218fdea936b1a17908b08c3
#
_entry.id   a0e6a8934218fdea936b1a17908b08c3
#
_cell.length_a   1.000
_cell.length_b   1.000
_cell.length_c   1.000
_cell.angle_alpha   90.00
_cell.angle_beta   90.00
_cell.angle_gamma   90.00
#
_symmetry.space_group_name_H-M   'P 1'
#
loop_
_entity.id
_entity.type
_entity.pdbx_description
1 polymer ?
#
loop_
_entity_poly.entity_id
_entity_poly.type
_entity_poly.pdbx_seq_one_letter_code
_entity_poly.pdbx_strand_id
1 'polypeptide(L)'
;MNPAPASNTLRYAWLVVALLFPVALLNYLDRQMLATMKASMVGDIPSIANKADWGLVLGCFKWTYAVLSPFAGYVADRLGRRHVIAASLFVWSAVTWLTGHVTTFHELMAARALMGISEAFYIPAALALITDFHSGPTRSRAVGVHQSGIYLGQILGGFAGYAADSPEHGWRWMFSTCGLVGLVYAIPLFAALRDPARVTPVAAKAAEEKVSVFRDLLGNRNFLLLVLYFTLPAIAGWVVRDWMPEILREKFHLGQGQAGVSAILFVQIASLIGALIGGTLADRWMKTTNRGRIFASAIGMMLFLPALFGVGNAPTLTLAIVGLIIFGLGWGFFDCNNMPILCQIARPELRATGYGIMNLVSISCGGFGDWAFGALRDQHVPLNLIFGTFAGIALLSVFIVLMIKPRTDISD
;
A
#
# COMPACT_ATOMS: atom_id res chain seq x y z
N MET A 1 -31.07 20.70 3.47
CA MET A 1 -30.61 20.47 2.07
C MET A 1 -29.53 21.51 1.78
N ASN A 2 -28.26 21.12 1.73
CA ASN A 2 -27.20 22.02 1.26
C ASN A 2 -27.37 22.22 -0.26
N PRO A 3 -27.28 23.45 -0.79
CA PRO A 3 -27.39 23.68 -2.21
C PRO A 3 -26.29 22.92 -2.96
N ALA A 4 -26.64 22.33 -4.12
CA ALA A 4 -25.69 21.67 -4.98
C ALA A 4 -24.54 22.62 -5.33
N PRO A 5 -23.27 22.17 -5.29
CA PRO A 5 -22.13 23.03 -5.60
C PRO A 5 -22.27 23.58 -7.03
N ALA A 6 -21.95 24.86 -7.21
CA ALA A 6 -21.98 25.51 -8.51
C ALA A 6 -21.16 24.69 -9.55
N SER A 7 -21.60 24.63 -10.80
CA SER A 7 -21.02 23.77 -11.85
C SER A 7 -19.51 23.93 -12.02
N ASN A 8 -18.96 25.14 -11.79
CA ASN A 8 -17.52 25.42 -11.82
C ASN A 8 -16.77 24.77 -10.66
N THR A 9 -17.37 24.62 -9.49
CA THR A 9 -16.76 23.98 -8.33
C THR A 9 -16.62 22.48 -8.55
N LEU A 10 -17.62 21.83 -9.18
CA LEU A 10 -17.58 20.41 -9.49
C LEU A 10 -16.56 20.09 -10.59
N ARG A 11 -16.42 20.96 -11.61
CA ARG A 11 -15.38 20.82 -12.64
C ARG A 11 -13.99 20.87 -12.04
N TYR A 12 -13.74 21.81 -11.15
CA TYR A 12 -12.45 21.90 -10.46
C TYR A 12 -12.20 20.70 -9.54
N ALA A 13 -13.21 20.21 -8.83
CA ALA A 13 -13.11 19.00 -8.00
C ALA A 13 -12.61 17.79 -8.82
N TRP A 14 -13.16 17.55 -10.01
CA TRP A 14 -12.69 16.49 -10.90
C TRP A 14 -11.31 16.77 -11.51
N LEU A 15 -10.96 18.04 -11.74
CA LEU A 15 -9.61 18.42 -12.13
C LEU A 15 -8.58 18.05 -11.06
N VAL A 16 -8.89 18.28 -9.77
CA VAL A 16 -8.05 17.86 -8.65
C VAL A 16 -7.78 16.34 -8.70
N VAL A 17 -8.82 15.53 -8.91
CA VAL A 17 -8.66 14.08 -9.03
C VAL A 17 -7.80 13.70 -10.24
N ALA A 18 -8.03 14.34 -11.39
CA ALA A 18 -7.24 14.13 -12.60
C ALA A 18 -5.77 14.50 -12.42
N LEU A 19 -5.48 15.58 -11.69
CA LEU A 19 -4.11 16.00 -11.36
C LEU A 19 -3.44 15.05 -10.35
N LEU A 20 -4.18 14.49 -9.40
CA LEU A 20 -3.62 13.58 -8.40
C LEU A 20 -3.49 12.14 -8.91
N PHE A 21 -4.18 11.76 -9.97
CA PHE A 21 -4.09 10.41 -10.56
C PHE A 21 -2.67 10.06 -11.03
N PRO A 22 -1.96 10.91 -11.84
CA PRO A 22 -0.58 10.63 -12.21
C PRO A 22 0.38 10.60 -11.01
N VAL A 23 0.11 11.40 -9.97
CA VAL A 23 0.92 11.41 -8.75
C VAL A 23 0.81 10.07 -8.02
N ALA A 24 -0.42 9.54 -7.87
CA ALA A 24 -0.66 8.22 -7.28
C ALA A 24 -0.02 7.10 -8.11
N LEU A 25 -0.10 7.20 -9.44
CA LEU A 25 0.52 6.26 -10.35
C LEU A 25 2.04 6.25 -10.18
N LEU A 26 2.71 7.42 -10.24
CA LEU A 26 4.16 7.53 -10.08
C LEU A 26 4.62 7.00 -8.71
N ASN A 27 3.91 7.34 -7.63
CA ASN A 27 4.23 6.90 -6.28
C ASN A 27 4.33 5.38 -6.14
N TYR A 28 3.38 4.65 -6.72
CA TYR A 28 3.37 3.18 -6.65
C TYR A 28 4.19 2.50 -7.74
N LEU A 29 4.40 3.19 -8.87
CA LEU A 29 5.34 2.75 -9.89
C LEU A 29 6.77 2.71 -9.32
N ASP A 30 7.21 3.79 -8.66
CA ASP A 30 8.54 3.89 -8.05
C ASP A 30 8.81 2.77 -7.04
N ARG A 31 7.82 2.44 -6.22
CA ARG A 31 7.93 1.36 -5.24
C ARG A 31 8.05 0.00 -5.91
N GLN A 32 7.24 -0.26 -6.94
CA GLN A 32 7.15 -1.57 -7.57
C GLN A 32 8.32 -1.85 -8.52
N MET A 33 8.82 -0.83 -9.23
CA MET A 33 9.94 -1.03 -10.15
C MET A 33 11.23 -1.44 -9.44
N LEU A 34 11.46 -1.00 -8.20
CA LEU A 34 12.60 -1.45 -7.40
C LEU A 34 12.59 -2.99 -7.22
N ALA A 35 11.45 -3.54 -6.78
CA ALA A 35 11.30 -4.98 -6.56
C ALA A 35 11.48 -5.79 -7.85
N THR A 36 11.01 -5.24 -8.98
CA THR A 36 11.05 -5.90 -10.28
C THR A 36 12.47 -5.92 -10.89
N MET A 37 13.26 -4.85 -10.66
CA MET A 37 14.59 -4.69 -11.24
C MET A 37 15.74 -5.16 -10.32
N LYS A 38 15.42 -5.90 -9.25
CA LYS A 38 16.38 -6.36 -8.23
C LYS A 38 17.65 -6.99 -8.83
N ALA A 39 17.51 -7.90 -9.78
CA ALA A 39 18.66 -8.66 -10.28
C ALA A 39 19.71 -7.76 -10.96
N SER A 40 19.26 -6.78 -11.76
CA SER A 40 20.16 -5.81 -12.40
C SER A 40 20.79 -4.88 -11.36
N MET A 41 20.03 -4.44 -10.36
CA MET A 41 20.56 -3.58 -9.29
C MET A 41 21.61 -4.28 -8.43
N VAL A 42 21.36 -5.52 -8.03
CA VAL A 42 22.32 -6.33 -7.26
C VAL A 42 23.56 -6.64 -8.09
N GLY A 43 23.41 -6.89 -9.40
CA GLY A 43 24.53 -7.09 -10.31
C GLY A 43 25.45 -5.87 -10.44
N ASP A 44 24.88 -4.66 -10.42
CA ASP A 44 25.60 -3.40 -10.57
C ASP A 44 26.10 -2.80 -9.24
N ILE A 45 25.58 -3.25 -8.11
CA ILE A 45 25.94 -2.75 -6.76
C ILE A 45 26.50 -3.92 -5.94
N PRO A 46 27.80 -4.28 -6.11
CA PRO A 46 28.40 -5.46 -5.46
C PRO A 46 28.40 -5.40 -3.92
N SER A 47 28.20 -4.21 -3.34
CA SER A 47 28.08 -4.03 -1.89
C SER A 47 26.75 -4.55 -1.32
N ILE A 48 25.77 -4.93 -2.14
CA ILE A 48 24.61 -5.72 -1.73
C ILE A 48 25.02 -7.20 -1.73
N ALA A 49 25.51 -7.68 -0.59
CA ALA A 49 26.19 -8.96 -0.52
C ALA A 49 25.24 -10.17 -0.49
N ASN A 50 24.02 -9.98 0.02
CA ASN A 50 23.09 -11.08 0.27
C ASN A 50 21.62 -10.65 0.15
N LYS A 51 20.68 -11.60 0.29
CA LYS A 51 19.25 -11.32 0.20
C LYS A 51 18.73 -10.58 1.43
N ALA A 52 19.35 -10.74 2.59
CA ALA A 52 19.01 -9.96 3.79
C ALA A 52 19.30 -8.47 3.61
N ASP A 53 20.42 -8.11 2.97
CA ASP A 53 20.75 -6.71 2.62
C ASP A 53 19.67 -6.11 1.70
N TRP A 54 19.21 -6.88 0.70
CA TRP A 54 18.09 -6.45 -0.14
C TRP A 54 16.80 -6.28 0.67
N GLY A 55 16.52 -7.18 1.59
CA GLY A 55 15.40 -7.07 2.53
C GLY A 55 15.48 -5.80 3.40
N LEU A 56 16.68 -5.39 3.83
CA LEU A 56 16.91 -4.11 4.52
C LEU A 56 16.60 -2.90 3.63
N VAL A 57 16.97 -2.94 2.34
CA VAL A 57 16.62 -1.89 1.36
C VAL A 57 15.11 -1.71 1.26
N LEU A 58 14.36 -2.82 1.18
CA LEU A 58 12.89 -2.80 1.15
C LEU A 58 12.30 -2.32 2.49
N GLY A 59 12.83 -2.82 3.60
CA GLY A 59 12.39 -2.50 4.96
C GLY A 59 12.64 -1.05 5.35
N CYS A 60 13.77 -0.49 4.98
CA CYS A 60 14.17 0.88 5.31
C CYS A 60 13.12 1.91 4.85
N PHE A 61 12.63 1.79 3.62
CA PHE A 61 11.53 2.61 3.12
C PHE A 61 10.27 2.47 3.99
N LYS A 62 9.89 1.22 4.33
CA LYS A 62 8.67 0.95 5.10
C LYS A 62 8.75 1.50 6.51
N TRP A 63 9.88 1.38 7.17
CA TRP A 63 10.05 1.90 8.55
C TRP A 63 9.99 3.41 8.60
N THR A 64 10.70 4.10 7.71
CA THR A 64 10.68 5.57 7.65
C THR A 64 9.30 6.09 7.27
N TYR A 65 8.63 5.46 6.30
CA TYR A 65 7.26 5.77 5.92
C TYR A 65 6.27 5.56 7.08
N ALA A 66 6.34 4.42 7.76
CA ALA A 66 5.43 4.04 8.83
C ALA A 66 5.51 5.00 10.03
N VAL A 67 6.73 5.36 10.44
CA VAL A 67 6.95 6.27 11.57
C VAL A 67 6.42 7.69 11.28
N LEU A 68 6.52 8.16 10.05
CA LEU A 68 6.13 9.53 9.67
C LEU A 68 4.67 9.65 9.23
N SER A 69 4.07 8.59 8.72
CA SER A 69 2.70 8.59 8.22
C SER A 69 1.65 9.13 9.23
N PRO A 70 1.69 8.82 10.54
CA PRO A 70 0.75 9.38 11.52
C PRO A 70 0.80 10.91 11.65
N PHE A 71 1.92 11.54 11.32
CA PHE A 71 2.11 12.99 11.41
C PHE A 71 1.68 13.72 10.13
N ALA A 72 1.48 12.98 9.04
CA ALA A 72 1.26 13.53 7.71
C ALA A 72 0.00 14.42 7.66
N GLY A 73 -1.11 14.00 8.27
CA GLY A 73 -2.34 14.78 8.33
C GLY A 73 -2.12 16.12 9.03
N TYR A 74 -1.45 16.11 10.18
CA TYR A 74 -1.16 17.32 10.93
C TYR A 74 -0.29 18.33 10.15
N VAL A 75 0.73 17.81 9.45
CA VAL A 75 1.61 18.65 8.60
C VAL A 75 0.82 19.22 7.43
N ALA A 76 -0.03 18.42 6.77
CA ALA A 76 -0.86 18.86 5.67
C ALA A 76 -1.87 19.95 6.06
N ASP A 77 -2.47 19.82 7.26
CA ASP A 77 -3.41 20.81 7.78
C ASP A 77 -2.74 22.13 8.15
N ARG A 78 -1.46 22.12 8.59
CA ARG A 78 -0.71 23.34 8.94
C ARG A 78 -0.12 24.05 7.73
N LEU A 79 0.56 23.31 6.84
CA LEU A 79 1.30 23.89 5.72
C LEU A 79 0.43 24.10 4.47
N GLY A 80 -0.79 23.53 4.45
CA GLY A 80 -1.66 23.50 3.28
C GLY A 80 -1.41 22.26 2.43
N ARG A 81 -2.50 21.59 2.03
CA ARG A 81 -2.45 20.28 1.34
C ARG A 81 -1.77 20.38 -0.01
N ARG A 82 -2.00 21.47 -0.76
CA ARG A 82 -1.32 21.78 -2.02
C ARG A 82 0.20 21.73 -1.89
N HIS A 83 0.73 22.45 -0.89
CA HIS A 83 2.18 22.56 -0.69
C HIS A 83 2.79 21.22 -0.29
N VAL A 84 2.13 20.50 0.61
CA VAL A 84 2.60 19.18 1.07
C VAL A 84 2.61 18.17 -0.09
N ILE A 85 1.55 18.11 -0.90
CA ILE A 85 1.48 17.20 -2.05
C ILE A 85 2.57 17.51 -3.08
N ALA A 86 2.71 18.78 -3.47
CA ALA A 86 3.68 19.17 -4.48
C ALA A 86 5.13 19.02 -4.00
N ALA A 87 5.42 19.41 -2.75
CA ALA A 87 6.74 19.23 -2.14
C ALA A 87 7.09 17.74 -1.99
N SER A 88 6.14 16.93 -1.56
CA SER A 88 6.27 15.48 -1.45
C SER A 88 6.63 14.88 -2.81
N LEU A 89 5.84 15.17 -3.87
CA LEU A 89 6.14 14.72 -5.24
C LEU A 89 7.53 15.17 -5.70
N PHE A 90 7.86 16.43 -5.51
CA PHE A 90 9.16 16.96 -5.94
C PHE A 90 10.33 16.25 -5.26
N VAL A 91 10.26 16.09 -3.92
CA VAL A 91 11.35 15.49 -3.14
C VAL A 91 11.49 14.01 -3.48
N TRP A 92 10.41 13.22 -3.50
CA TRP A 92 10.57 11.81 -3.82
C TRP A 92 11.01 11.59 -5.27
N SER A 93 10.54 12.43 -6.22
CA SER A 93 10.97 12.34 -7.62
C SER A 93 12.45 12.68 -7.79
N ALA A 94 12.97 13.65 -7.03
CA ALA A 94 14.40 13.93 -6.96
C ALA A 94 15.17 12.72 -6.40
N VAL A 95 14.65 12.07 -5.34
CA VAL A 95 15.23 10.86 -4.76
C VAL A 95 15.16 9.68 -5.73
N THR A 96 14.06 9.54 -6.48
CA THR A 96 13.93 8.52 -7.55
C THR A 96 15.00 8.75 -8.63
N TRP A 97 15.16 9.99 -9.06
CA TRP A 97 16.22 10.35 -10.02
C TRP A 97 17.61 10.02 -9.46
N LEU A 98 17.90 10.41 -8.22
CA LEU A 98 19.16 10.09 -7.54
C LEU A 98 19.38 8.58 -7.40
N THR A 99 18.31 7.80 -7.17
CA THR A 99 18.40 6.34 -7.10
C THR A 99 18.98 5.74 -8.38
N GLY A 100 18.71 6.33 -9.55
CA GLY A 100 19.36 5.93 -10.81
C GLY A 100 20.89 6.14 -10.87
N HIS A 101 21.47 6.86 -9.89
CA HIS A 101 22.90 7.19 -9.85
C HIS A 101 23.65 6.55 -8.68
N VAL A 102 22.97 5.80 -7.79
CA VAL A 102 23.60 5.14 -6.65
C VAL A 102 24.56 4.05 -7.10
N THR A 103 25.66 3.89 -6.37
CA THR A 103 26.71 2.92 -6.66
C THR A 103 27.01 1.99 -5.48
N THR A 104 26.52 2.34 -4.28
CA THR A 104 26.77 1.59 -3.06
C THR A 104 25.47 1.23 -2.33
N PHE A 105 25.53 0.17 -1.51
CA PHE A 105 24.44 -0.22 -0.63
C PHE A 105 23.97 0.91 0.29
N HIS A 106 24.91 1.68 0.88
CA HIS A 106 24.58 2.77 1.81
C HIS A 106 23.88 3.93 1.11
N GLU A 107 24.28 4.27 -0.13
CA GLU A 107 23.59 5.28 -0.95
C GLU A 107 22.16 4.84 -1.28
N LEU A 108 21.99 3.56 -1.64
CA LEU A 108 20.66 3.02 -1.91
C LEU A 108 19.78 3.03 -0.64
N MET A 109 20.34 2.66 0.52
CA MET A 109 19.65 2.73 1.81
C MET A 109 19.22 4.16 2.15
N ALA A 110 20.12 5.15 1.96
CA ALA A 110 19.82 6.57 2.20
C ALA A 110 18.70 7.04 1.25
N ALA A 111 18.75 6.68 -0.04
CA ALA A 111 17.70 7.01 -0.99
C ALA A 111 16.35 6.38 -0.57
N ARG A 112 16.34 5.12 -0.10
CA ARG A 112 15.12 4.46 0.39
C ARG A 112 14.54 5.11 1.64
N ALA A 113 15.40 5.54 2.58
CA ALA A 113 14.97 6.28 3.76
C ALA A 113 14.34 7.63 3.38
N LEU A 114 15.00 8.41 2.54
CA LEU A 114 14.51 9.71 2.06
C LEU A 114 13.20 9.57 1.26
N MET A 115 13.07 8.52 0.46
CA MET A 115 11.84 8.21 -0.27
C MET A 115 10.70 7.92 0.71
N GLY A 116 10.90 7.07 1.73
CA GLY A 116 9.90 6.78 2.76
C GLY A 116 9.48 8.04 3.53
N ILE A 117 10.43 8.92 3.86
CA ILE A 117 10.16 10.21 4.50
C ILE A 117 9.27 11.07 3.61
N SER A 118 9.63 11.26 2.34
CA SER A 118 8.91 12.16 1.44
C SER A 118 7.55 11.63 1.04
N GLU A 119 7.40 10.33 0.80
CA GLU A 119 6.14 9.73 0.36
C GLU A 119 5.11 9.58 1.49
N ALA A 120 5.53 9.52 2.76
CA ALA A 120 4.64 9.38 3.90
C ALA A 120 3.55 10.46 3.96
N PHE A 121 3.82 11.64 3.44
CA PHE A 121 2.91 12.79 3.49
C PHE A 121 1.91 12.84 2.33
N TYR A 122 2.13 12.10 1.24
CA TYR A 122 1.33 12.22 0.03
C TYR A 122 -0.10 11.69 0.21
N ILE A 123 -0.25 10.40 0.51
CA ILE A 123 -1.57 9.74 0.52
C ILE A 123 -2.56 10.41 1.48
N PRO A 124 -2.20 10.70 2.75
CA PRO A 124 -3.12 11.40 3.65
C PRO A 124 -3.52 12.79 3.14
N ALA A 125 -2.58 13.57 2.61
CA ALA A 125 -2.85 14.90 2.07
C ALA A 125 -3.73 14.85 0.82
N ALA A 126 -3.47 13.88 -0.10
CA ALA A 126 -4.24 13.72 -1.33
C ALA A 126 -5.69 13.29 -1.06
N LEU A 127 -5.90 12.30 -0.19
CA LEU A 127 -7.24 11.84 0.17
C LEU A 127 -8.03 12.94 0.90
N ALA A 128 -7.37 13.69 1.78
CA ALA A 128 -7.98 14.82 2.45
C ALA A 128 -8.37 15.90 1.43
N LEU A 129 -7.50 16.25 0.48
CA LEU A 129 -7.81 17.25 -0.57
C LEU A 129 -8.98 16.79 -1.46
N ILE A 130 -8.99 15.52 -1.89
CA ILE A 130 -10.09 14.95 -2.69
C ILE A 130 -11.40 15.04 -1.91
N THR A 131 -11.42 14.68 -0.63
CA THR A 131 -12.64 14.65 0.18
C THR A 131 -13.14 16.04 0.55
N ASP A 132 -12.30 17.07 0.50
CA ASP A 132 -12.73 18.46 0.68
C ASP A 132 -13.48 19.01 -0.54
N PHE A 133 -13.04 18.64 -1.75
CA PHE A 133 -13.68 19.08 -2.97
C PHE A 133 -14.87 18.20 -3.39
N HIS A 134 -14.93 16.94 -2.91
CA HIS A 134 -15.99 15.99 -3.20
C HIS A 134 -16.80 15.66 -1.94
N SER A 135 -18.08 16.02 -1.96
CA SER A 135 -19.05 15.69 -0.89
C SER A 135 -20.14 14.74 -1.41
N GLY A 136 -20.78 14.02 -0.48
CA GLY A 136 -21.93 13.18 -0.79
C GLY A 136 -21.66 12.12 -1.87
N PRO A 137 -22.47 12.06 -2.95
CA PRO A 137 -22.47 10.93 -3.89
C PRO A 137 -21.22 10.84 -4.78
N THR A 138 -20.37 11.88 -4.85
CA THR A 138 -19.19 11.89 -5.71
C THR A 138 -17.90 11.50 -4.97
N ARG A 139 -17.87 11.53 -3.63
CA ARG A 139 -16.68 11.30 -2.81
C ARG A 139 -16.06 9.92 -3.06
N SER A 140 -16.85 8.87 -2.93
CA SER A 140 -16.36 7.49 -3.11
C SER A 140 -15.84 7.26 -4.52
N ARG A 141 -16.54 7.83 -5.54
CA ARG A 141 -16.09 7.73 -6.93
C ARG A 141 -14.76 8.43 -7.17
N ALA A 142 -14.57 9.62 -6.59
CA ALA A 142 -13.33 10.39 -6.70
C ALA A 142 -12.15 9.66 -6.05
N VAL A 143 -12.34 9.13 -4.85
CA VAL A 143 -11.35 8.28 -4.18
C VAL A 143 -11.06 7.01 -4.97
N GLY A 144 -12.07 6.37 -5.56
CA GLY A 144 -11.91 5.20 -6.41
C GLY A 144 -11.07 5.45 -7.66
N VAL A 145 -11.25 6.62 -8.32
CA VAL A 145 -10.40 7.03 -9.46
C VAL A 145 -8.96 7.23 -9.01
N HIS A 146 -8.72 7.90 -7.89
CA HIS A 146 -7.36 8.04 -7.34
C HIS A 146 -6.74 6.67 -7.02
N GLN A 147 -7.50 5.76 -6.41
CA GLN A 147 -7.05 4.40 -6.10
C GLN A 147 -6.70 3.58 -7.35
N SER A 148 -7.43 3.78 -8.46
CA SER A 148 -7.08 3.10 -9.72
C SER A 148 -5.73 3.56 -10.29
N GLY A 149 -5.30 4.81 -10.01
CA GLY A 149 -3.95 5.28 -10.29
C GLY A 149 -2.89 4.48 -9.53
N ILE A 150 -3.14 4.16 -8.27
CA ILE A 150 -2.27 3.31 -7.44
C ILE A 150 -2.10 1.92 -8.06
N TYR A 151 -3.20 1.26 -8.42
CA TYR A 151 -3.14 -0.07 -9.04
C TYR A 151 -2.43 -0.06 -10.39
N LEU A 152 -2.71 0.96 -11.21
CA LEU A 152 -2.03 1.12 -12.51
C LEU A 152 -0.52 1.36 -12.32
N GLY A 153 -0.12 2.16 -11.34
CA GLY A 153 1.29 2.38 -10.99
C GLY A 153 2.00 1.07 -10.62
N GLN A 154 1.38 0.22 -9.79
CA GLN A 154 1.93 -1.09 -9.45
C GLN A 154 2.10 -1.99 -10.68
N ILE A 155 1.07 -2.04 -11.53
CA ILE A 155 1.13 -2.84 -12.77
C ILE A 155 2.26 -2.34 -13.68
N LEU A 156 2.35 -1.02 -13.91
CA LEU A 156 3.41 -0.44 -14.75
C LEU A 156 4.81 -0.65 -14.14
N GLY A 157 4.92 -0.59 -12.80
CA GLY A 157 6.16 -0.95 -12.11
C GLY A 157 6.57 -2.41 -12.31
N GLY A 158 5.61 -3.31 -12.47
CA GLY A 158 5.87 -4.71 -12.89
C GLY A 158 6.51 -4.80 -14.28
N PHE A 159 6.17 -3.91 -15.21
CA PHE A 159 6.77 -3.85 -16.54
C PHE A 159 8.19 -3.24 -16.54
N ALA A 160 8.62 -2.55 -15.49
CA ALA A 160 9.95 -1.93 -15.41
C ALA A 160 11.11 -2.92 -15.61
N GLY A 161 10.89 -4.19 -15.31
CA GLY A 161 11.87 -5.25 -15.57
C GLY A 161 12.28 -5.39 -17.04
N TYR A 162 11.39 -5.07 -17.99
CA TYR A 162 11.75 -5.06 -19.42
C TYR A 162 12.77 -3.96 -19.74
N ALA A 163 12.70 -2.81 -19.09
CA ALA A 163 13.72 -1.77 -19.22
C ALA A 163 15.05 -2.23 -18.61
N ALA A 164 15.01 -2.94 -17.47
CA ALA A 164 16.20 -3.48 -16.82
C ALA A 164 16.85 -4.61 -17.63
N ASP A 165 16.07 -5.42 -18.37
CA ASP A 165 16.56 -6.46 -19.26
C ASP A 165 17.09 -5.92 -20.61
N SER A 166 16.76 -4.63 -20.93
CA SER A 166 17.18 -4.01 -22.19
C SER A 166 18.66 -3.61 -22.14
N PRO A 167 19.49 -3.99 -23.13
CA PRO A 167 20.89 -3.56 -23.21
C PRO A 167 21.06 -2.05 -23.46
N GLU A 168 20.03 -1.37 -23.96
CA GLU A 168 20.07 0.07 -24.28
C GLU A 168 19.68 0.94 -23.09
N HIS A 169 18.85 0.45 -22.18
CA HIS A 169 18.24 1.28 -21.12
C HIS A 169 18.77 0.93 -19.72
N GLY A 170 18.51 -0.28 -19.24
CA GLY A 170 18.86 -0.70 -17.88
C GLY A 170 18.03 -0.04 -16.76
N TRP A 171 18.22 -0.51 -15.53
CA TRP A 171 17.48 -0.05 -14.37
C TRP A 171 17.75 1.43 -14.01
N ARG A 172 18.97 1.92 -14.26
CA ARG A 172 19.38 3.30 -13.99
C ARG A 172 18.61 4.31 -14.83
N TRP A 173 18.42 3.98 -16.11
CA TRP A 173 17.63 4.78 -17.03
C TRP A 173 16.17 4.86 -16.57
N MET A 174 15.60 3.76 -16.10
CA MET A 174 14.20 3.72 -15.63
C MET A 174 13.99 4.64 -14.42
N PHE A 175 14.86 4.54 -13.40
CA PHE A 175 14.80 5.45 -12.24
C PHE A 175 15.02 6.91 -12.63
N SER A 176 16.00 7.20 -13.47
CA SER A 176 16.31 8.56 -13.92
C SER A 176 15.14 9.17 -14.69
N THR A 177 14.54 8.40 -15.60
CA THR A 177 13.40 8.85 -16.41
C THR A 177 12.15 9.07 -15.55
N CYS A 178 11.79 8.12 -14.70
CA CYS A 178 10.63 8.27 -13.82
C CYS A 178 10.80 9.44 -12.84
N GLY A 179 11.99 9.60 -12.27
CA GLY A 179 12.30 10.74 -11.40
C GLY A 179 12.18 12.07 -12.13
N LEU A 180 12.74 12.18 -13.34
CA LEU A 180 12.63 13.40 -14.16
C LEU A 180 11.17 13.72 -14.53
N VAL A 181 10.39 12.72 -14.93
CA VAL A 181 8.95 12.90 -15.22
C VAL A 181 8.21 13.47 -14.00
N GLY A 182 8.48 12.93 -12.80
CA GLY A 182 7.86 13.43 -11.58
C GLY A 182 8.31 14.85 -11.20
N LEU A 183 9.60 15.18 -11.37
CA LEU A 183 10.13 16.53 -11.14
C LEU A 183 9.47 17.56 -12.08
N VAL A 184 9.37 17.23 -13.36
CA VAL A 184 8.72 18.10 -14.36
C VAL A 184 7.23 18.23 -14.04
N TYR A 185 6.57 17.13 -13.65
CA TYR A 185 5.14 17.14 -13.32
C TYR A 185 4.82 17.91 -12.02
N ALA A 186 5.73 18.00 -11.08
CA ALA A 186 5.54 18.78 -9.86
C ALA A 186 5.27 20.28 -10.13
N ILE A 187 5.80 20.83 -11.22
CA ILE A 187 5.63 22.25 -11.59
C ILE A 187 4.17 22.56 -11.95
N PRO A 188 3.55 21.96 -13.00
CA PRO A 188 2.14 22.20 -13.32
C PRO A 188 1.20 21.75 -12.19
N LEU A 189 1.53 20.69 -11.46
CA LEU A 189 0.76 20.27 -10.29
C LEU A 189 0.69 21.39 -9.25
N PHE A 190 1.83 21.96 -8.87
CA PHE A 190 1.88 23.07 -7.92
C PHE A 190 1.11 24.29 -8.42
N ALA A 191 1.20 24.61 -9.69
CA ALA A 191 0.50 25.76 -10.29
C ALA A 191 -1.03 25.58 -10.31
N ALA A 192 -1.50 24.35 -10.60
CA ALA A 192 -2.92 24.07 -10.83
C ALA A 192 -3.67 23.69 -9.55
N LEU A 193 -3.03 23.06 -8.56
CA LEU A 193 -3.67 22.71 -7.29
C LEU A 193 -3.94 23.96 -6.45
N ARG A 194 -5.08 23.96 -5.77
CA ARG A 194 -5.48 25.01 -4.82
C ARG A 194 -5.93 24.36 -3.52
N ASP A 195 -5.60 25.00 -2.40
CA ASP A 195 -6.19 24.61 -1.13
C ASP A 195 -7.65 25.09 -1.08
N PRO A 196 -8.56 24.30 -0.47
CA PRO A 196 -9.92 24.76 -0.22
C PRO A 196 -9.89 25.99 0.70
N ALA A 197 -10.91 26.85 0.60
CA ALA A 197 -11.08 27.96 1.55
C ALA A 197 -11.06 27.37 2.97
N ARG A 198 -10.15 27.85 3.83
CA ARG A 198 -9.97 27.34 5.18
C ARG A 198 -11.28 27.44 5.97
N VAL A 199 -11.92 26.32 6.21
CA VAL A 199 -12.85 26.20 7.32
C VAL A 199 -11.98 26.21 8.58
N THR A 200 -12.23 27.15 9.48
CA THR A 200 -11.46 27.39 10.73
C THR A 200 -11.14 26.05 11.42
N PRO A 201 -9.89 25.81 11.82
CA PRO A 201 -9.53 24.52 12.40
C PRO A 201 -10.28 24.28 13.72
N VAL A 202 -10.99 23.18 13.81
CA VAL A 202 -11.50 22.59 15.07
C VAL A 202 -10.33 22.05 15.94
N ALA A 203 -9.11 22.46 15.65
CA ALA A 203 -7.87 21.89 16.19
C ALA A 203 -7.53 22.24 17.64
N ALA A 204 -8.24 23.17 18.29
CA ALA A 204 -7.89 23.61 19.64
C ALA A 204 -8.40 22.68 20.77
N LYS A 205 -9.44 21.86 20.54
CA LYS A 205 -9.96 20.90 21.54
C LYS A 205 -9.27 19.52 21.53
N ALA A 206 -8.49 19.22 20.49
CA ALA A 206 -7.94 17.88 20.28
C ALA A 206 -6.66 17.55 21.08
N ALA A 207 -6.04 18.50 21.77
CA ALA A 207 -4.78 18.27 22.45
C ALA A 207 -4.94 17.63 23.84
N GLU A 208 -5.96 18.00 24.59
CA GLU A 208 -6.26 17.41 25.92
C GLU A 208 -6.93 16.02 25.82
N GLU A 209 -7.66 15.75 24.73
CA GLU A 209 -8.29 14.45 24.48
C GLU A 209 -7.33 13.36 23.99
N LYS A 210 -6.13 13.70 23.51
CA LYS A 210 -5.21 12.73 22.86
C LYS A 210 -4.74 11.60 23.76
N VAL A 211 -4.52 11.83 25.05
CA VAL A 211 -4.07 10.76 25.98
C VAL A 211 -5.18 9.72 26.20
N SER A 212 -6.43 10.16 26.22
CA SER A 212 -7.62 9.31 26.30
C SER A 212 -7.77 8.44 25.03
N VAL A 213 -7.55 8.99 23.83
CA VAL A 213 -7.69 8.31 22.52
C VAL A 213 -6.83 7.06 22.41
N PHE A 214 -5.54 7.17 22.73
CA PHE A 214 -4.63 6.01 22.68
C PHE A 214 -5.00 4.96 23.74
N ARG A 215 -5.38 5.39 24.94
CA ARG A 215 -5.81 4.48 26.02
C ARG A 215 -7.11 3.75 25.64
N ASP A 216 -8.07 4.46 25.05
CA ASP A 216 -9.36 3.89 24.65
C ASP A 216 -9.20 2.88 23.51
N LEU A 217 -8.32 3.15 22.54
CA LEU A 217 -8.03 2.22 21.44
C LEU A 217 -7.25 1.00 21.93
N LEU A 218 -6.14 1.21 22.63
CA LEU A 218 -5.28 0.10 23.10
C LEU A 218 -5.93 -0.71 24.22
N GLY A 219 -6.88 -0.15 24.96
CA GLY A 219 -7.72 -0.88 25.91
C GLY A 219 -8.84 -1.70 25.26
N ASN A 220 -9.16 -1.45 23.98
CA ASN A 220 -10.23 -2.16 23.29
C ASN A 220 -9.72 -3.48 22.69
N ARG A 221 -10.12 -4.61 23.28
CA ARG A 221 -9.74 -5.95 22.81
C ARG A 221 -10.07 -6.18 21.33
N ASN A 222 -11.23 -5.72 20.84
CA ASN A 222 -11.60 -5.88 19.44
C ASN A 222 -10.72 -5.08 18.51
N PHE A 223 -10.25 -3.90 18.95
CA PHE A 223 -9.27 -3.12 18.20
C PHE A 223 -7.92 -3.84 18.11
N LEU A 224 -7.41 -4.40 19.22
CA LEU A 224 -6.16 -5.17 19.21
C LEU A 224 -6.27 -6.41 18.31
N LEU A 225 -7.40 -7.12 18.35
CA LEU A 225 -7.66 -8.24 17.44
C LEU A 225 -7.67 -7.78 15.97
N LEU A 226 -8.25 -6.59 15.68
CA LEU A 226 -8.25 -6.03 14.34
C LEU A 226 -6.84 -5.64 13.89
N VAL A 227 -6.01 -5.05 14.76
CA VAL A 227 -4.60 -4.75 14.46
C VAL A 227 -3.82 -6.01 14.12
N LEU A 228 -3.99 -7.08 14.90
CA LEU A 228 -3.38 -8.39 14.62
C LEU A 228 -3.88 -8.97 13.30
N TYR A 229 -5.19 -8.98 13.09
CA TYR A 229 -5.81 -9.45 11.86
C TYR A 229 -5.34 -8.65 10.63
N PHE A 230 -5.17 -7.32 10.75
CA PHE A 230 -4.68 -6.47 9.68
C PHE A 230 -3.19 -6.68 9.38
N THR A 231 -2.40 -6.98 10.41
CA THR A 231 -0.93 -7.07 10.32
C THR A 231 -0.46 -8.44 9.83
N LEU A 232 -0.98 -9.52 10.40
CA LEU A 232 -0.45 -10.87 10.15
C LEU A 232 -0.53 -11.30 8.67
N PRO A 233 -1.69 -11.21 7.98
CA PRO A 233 -1.75 -11.53 6.56
C PRO A 233 -0.97 -10.52 5.68
N ALA A 234 -0.88 -9.26 6.15
CA ALA A 234 -0.17 -8.23 5.42
C ALA A 234 1.35 -8.51 5.34
N ILE A 235 1.94 -9.23 6.29
CA ILE A 235 3.34 -9.67 6.20
C ILE A 235 3.54 -10.54 4.95
N ALA A 236 2.69 -11.54 4.74
CA ALA A 236 2.70 -12.34 3.52
C ALA A 236 2.46 -11.49 2.26
N GLY A 237 1.52 -10.53 2.35
CA GLY A 237 1.21 -9.60 1.26
C GLY A 237 2.39 -8.72 0.85
N TRP A 238 3.17 -8.23 1.81
CA TRP A 238 4.38 -7.47 1.54
C TRP A 238 5.45 -8.34 0.86
N VAL A 239 5.70 -9.54 1.37
CA VAL A 239 6.66 -10.48 0.76
C VAL A 239 6.22 -10.89 -0.65
N VAL A 240 4.95 -11.17 -0.88
CA VAL A 240 4.42 -11.47 -2.23
C VAL A 240 4.63 -10.29 -3.17
N ARG A 241 4.37 -9.07 -2.74
CA ARG A 241 4.55 -7.87 -3.57
C ARG A 241 6.01 -7.62 -3.92
N ASP A 242 6.89 -7.74 -2.95
CA ASP A 242 8.27 -7.22 -3.04
C ASP A 242 9.28 -8.29 -3.48
N TRP A 243 8.98 -9.58 -3.23
CA TRP A 243 9.89 -10.67 -3.55
C TRP A 243 9.41 -11.60 -4.68
N MET A 244 8.11 -11.59 -5.00
CA MET A 244 7.59 -12.53 -6.02
C MET A 244 8.21 -12.34 -7.39
N PRO A 245 8.51 -11.13 -7.89
CA PRO A 245 9.24 -10.98 -9.15
C PRO A 245 10.55 -11.78 -9.17
N GLU A 246 11.34 -11.66 -8.09
CA GLU A 246 12.60 -12.39 -7.96
C GLU A 246 12.40 -13.89 -7.79
N ILE A 247 11.42 -14.31 -6.99
CA ILE A 247 11.09 -15.73 -6.80
C ILE A 247 10.73 -16.40 -8.12
N LEU A 248 9.87 -15.76 -8.92
CA LEU A 248 9.47 -16.30 -10.23
C LEU A 248 10.64 -16.29 -11.22
N ARG A 249 11.46 -15.24 -11.20
CA ARG A 249 12.66 -15.14 -12.01
C ARG A 249 13.64 -16.29 -11.72
N GLU A 250 13.99 -16.50 -10.45
CA GLU A 250 14.92 -17.55 -10.03
C GLU A 250 14.36 -18.95 -10.32
N LYS A 251 13.08 -19.18 -9.95
CA LYS A 251 12.48 -20.52 -10.00
C LYS A 251 12.17 -21.01 -11.41
N PHE A 252 11.78 -20.11 -12.31
CA PHE A 252 11.36 -20.43 -13.67
C PHE A 252 12.31 -19.89 -14.75
N HIS A 253 13.48 -19.37 -14.35
CA HIS A 253 14.51 -18.84 -15.25
C HIS A 253 13.98 -17.75 -16.21
N LEU A 254 13.17 -16.82 -15.70
CA LEU A 254 12.55 -15.77 -16.48
C LEU A 254 13.44 -14.51 -16.54
N GLY A 255 13.25 -13.68 -17.57
CA GLY A 255 13.70 -12.29 -17.55
C GLY A 255 12.95 -11.48 -16.48
N GLN A 256 13.55 -10.36 -16.05
CA GLN A 256 12.96 -9.50 -15.00
C GLN A 256 11.60 -8.93 -15.42
N GLY A 257 11.45 -8.54 -16.69
CA GLY A 257 10.20 -8.05 -17.24
C GLY A 257 9.08 -9.08 -17.18
N GLN A 258 9.33 -10.31 -17.64
CA GLN A 258 8.35 -11.38 -17.61
C GLN A 258 8.01 -11.78 -16.17
N ALA A 259 8.99 -11.86 -15.29
CA ALA A 259 8.80 -12.19 -13.88
C ALA A 259 7.98 -11.10 -13.16
N GLY A 260 8.30 -9.81 -13.38
CA GLY A 260 7.59 -8.68 -12.81
C GLY A 260 6.11 -8.64 -13.21
N VAL A 261 5.82 -8.76 -14.51
CA VAL A 261 4.43 -8.79 -15.00
C VAL A 261 3.69 -10.01 -14.45
N SER A 262 4.31 -11.20 -14.46
CA SER A 262 3.69 -12.42 -13.94
C SER A 262 3.37 -12.34 -12.44
N ALA A 263 4.22 -11.66 -11.67
CA ALA A 263 4.04 -11.50 -10.23
C ALA A 263 2.96 -10.46 -9.87
N ILE A 264 2.84 -9.38 -10.65
CA ILE A 264 2.08 -8.19 -10.22
C ILE A 264 0.74 -8.05 -10.96
N LEU A 265 0.72 -8.16 -12.29
CA LEU A 265 -0.47 -7.90 -13.10
C LEU A 265 -1.68 -8.72 -12.64
N PHE A 266 -1.48 -10.03 -12.52
CA PHE A 266 -2.57 -10.95 -12.17
C PHE A 266 -3.07 -10.75 -10.73
N VAL A 267 -2.16 -10.48 -9.80
CA VAL A 267 -2.51 -10.18 -8.40
C VAL A 267 -3.35 -8.90 -8.32
N GLN A 268 -2.95 -7.83 -9.02
CA GLN A 268 -3.66 -6.55 -8.96
C GLN A 268 -5.06 -6.62 -9.58
N ILE A 269 -5.19 -7.26 -10.74
CA ILE A 269 -6.51 -7.46 -11.37
C ILE A 269 -7.40 -8.32 -10.48
N ALA A 270 -6.87 -9.42 -9.96
CA ALA A 270 -7.62 -10.30 -9.06
C ALA A 270 -8.02 -9.60 -7.76
N SER A 271 -7.15 -8.73 -7.20
CA SER A 271 -7.46 -7.96 -6.00
C SER A 271 -8.59 -6.97 -6.23
N LEU A 272 -8.62 -6.31 -7.38
CA LEU A 272 -9.72 -5.42 -7.75
C LEU A 272 -11.06 -6.19 -7.84
N ILE A 273 -11.07 -7.34 -8.52
CA ILE A 273 -12.24 -8.21 -8.61
C ILE A 273 -12.65 -8.71 -7.23
N GLY A 274 -11.68 -9.15 -6.42
CA GLY A 274 -11.91 -9.61 -5.05
C GLY A 274 -12.51 -8.54 -4.16
N ALA A 275 -12.06 -7.29 -4.27
CA ALA A 275 -12.62 -6.17 -3.50
C ALA A 275 -14.08 -5.87 -3.88
N LEU A 276 -14.41 -5.92 -5.17
CA LEU A 276 -15.79 -5.74 -5.65
C LEU A 276 -16.72 -6.86 -5.15
N ILE A 277 -16.29 -8.12 -5.27
CA ILE A 277 -17.07 -9.28 -4.81
C ILE A 277 -17.16 -9.27 -3.27
N GLY A 278 -16.05 -9.10 -2.58
CA GLY A 278 -15.97 -9.12 -1.11
C GLY A 278 -16.77 -8.00 -0.47
N GLY A 279 -16.69 -6.79 -1.02
CA GLY A 279 -17.49 -5.65 -0.56
C GLY A 279 -18.99 -5.87 -0.77
N THR A 280 -19.39 -6.31 -1.98
CA THR A 280 -20.80 -6.59 -2.30
C THR A 280 -21.36 -7.70 -1.41
N LEU A 281 -20.60 -8.76 -1.16
CA LEU A 281 -21.00 -9.87 -0.30
C LEU A 281 -21.13 -9.41 1.16
N ALA A 282 -20.17 -8.64 1.64
CA ALA A 282 -20.21 -8.06 2.98
C ALA A 282 -21.46 -7.19 3.18
N ASP A 283 -21.76 -6.29 2.25
CA ASP A 283 -22.92 -5.40 2.33
C ASP A 283 -24.26 -6.17 2.26
N ARG A 284 -24.31 -7.25 1.48
CA ARG A 284 -25.49 -8.12 1.46
C ARG A 284 -25.71 -8.80 2.82
N TRP A 285 -24.65 -9.34 3.42
CA TRP A 285 -24.73 -10.00 4.72
C TRP A 285 -24.98 -9.03 5.87
N MET A 286 -24.52 -7.78 5.76
CA MET A 286 -24.86 -6.74 6.74
C MET A 286 -26.36 -6.48 6.87
N LYS A 287 -27.18 -6.82 5.85
CA LYS A 287 -28.65 -6.74 5.94
C LYS A 287 -29.27 -7.80 6.87
N THR A 288 -28.57 -8.89 7.13
CA THR A 288 -29.05 -10.03 7.94
C THR A 288 -28.28 -10.22 9.23
N THR A 289 -27.02 -9.79 9.28
CA THR A 289 -26.16 -9.92 10.46
C THR A 289 -25.15 -8.77 10.55
N ASN A 290 -24.92 -8.23 11.74
CA ASN A 290 -23.90 -7.20 11.98
C ASN A 290 -22.44 -7.73 11.81
N ARG A 291 -22.26 -9.03 11.55
CA ARG A 291 -20.98 -9.70 11.33
C ARG A 291 -20.67 -9.95 9.84
N GLY A 292 -21.47 -9.44 8.93
CA GLY A 292 -21.32 -9.68 7.48
C GLY A 292 -19.92 -9.38 6.95
N ARG A 293 -19.32 -8.26 7.37
CA ARG A 293 -17.95 -7.84 6.99
C ARG A 293 -16.88 -8.80 7.54
N ILE A 294 -17.07 -9.29 8.76
CA ILE A 294 -16.17 -10.26 9.41
C ILE A 294 -16.18 -11.59 8.64
N PHE A 295 -17.36 -12.08 8.25
CA PHE A 295 -17.47 -13.33 7.48
C PHE A 295 -16.88 -13.20 6.08
N ALA A 296 -17.12 -12.09 5.39
CA ALA A 296 -16.49 -11.84 4.09
C ALA A 296 -14.96 -11.80 4.20
N SER A 297 -14.43 -11.14 5.23
CA SER A 297 -12.98 -11.10 5.51
C SER A 297 -12.41 -12.50 5.83
N ALA A 298 -13.13 -13.32 6.59
CA ALA A 298 -12.71 -14.70 6.88
C ALA A 298 -12.60 -15.53 5.59
N ILE A 299 -13.53 -15.38 4.63
CA ILE A 299 -13.43 -16.02 3.31
C ILE A 299 -12.16 -15.57 2.58
N GLY A 300 -11.85 -14.26 2.57
CA GLY A 300 -10.62 -13.75 1.98
C GLY A 300 -9.38 -14.45 2.56
N MET A 301 -9.32 -14.59 3.89
CA MET A 301 -8.22 -15.29 4.55
C MET A 301 -8.18 -16.79 4.24
N MET A 302 -9.33 -17.42 4.08
CA MET A 302 -9.38 -18.84 3.66
C MET A 302 -8.83 -19.04 2.25
N LEU A 303 -8.98 -18.07 1.34
CA LEU A 303 -8.36 -18.10 0.02
C LEU A 303 -6.82 -17.98 0.06
N PHE A 304 -6.26 -17.35 1.09
CA PHE A 304 -4.80 -17.26 1.25
C PHE A 304 -4.16 -18.64 1.50
N LEU A 305 -4.85 -19.56 2.17
CA LEU A 305 -4.33 -20.89 2.49
C LEU A 305 -3.87 -21.65 1.24
N PRO A 306 -4.77 -22.00 0.28
CA PRO A 306 -4.37 -22.72 -0.91
C PRO A 306 -3.47 -21.87 -1.83
N ALA A 307 -3.64 -20.52 -1.81
CA ALA A 307 -2.86 -19.62 -2.62
C ALA A 307 -1.37 -19.63 -2.21
N LEU A 308 -1.08 -19.36 -0.94
CA LEU A 308 0.29 -19.29 -0.42
C LEU A 308 0.96 -20.67 -0.47
N PHE A 309 0.26 -21.71 -0.07
CA PHE A 309 0.77 -23.08 -0.18
C PHE A 309 1.03 -23.45 -1.64
N GLY A 310 0.12 -23.11 -2.55
CA GLY A 310 0.24 -23.36 -3.98
C GLY A 310 1.43 -22.65 -4.60
N VAL A 311 1.62 -21.35 -4.32
CA VAL A 311 2.75 -20.56 -4.84
C VAL A 311 4.10 -21.13 -4.37
N GLY A 312 4.21 -21.49 -3.08
CA GLY A 312 5.44 -22.07 -2.52
C GLY A 312 5.83 -23.39 -3.19
N ASN A 313 4.85 -24.22 -3.55
CA ASN A 313 5.04 -25.54 -4.13
C ASN A 313 4.87 -25.61 -5.66
N ALA A 314 4.48 -24.53 -6.35
CA ALA A 314 4.16 -24.55 -7.78
C ALA A 314 5.29 -25.15 -8.63
N PRO A 315 5.06 -26.26 -9.37
CA PRO A 315 6.06 -26.84 -10.27
C PRO A 315 6.17 -26.10 -11.60
N THR A 316 5.16 -25.30 -11.98
CA THR A 316 5.11 -24.55 -13.23
C THR A 316 4.71 -23.10 -13.00
N LEU A 317 5.12 -22.21 -13.90
CA LEU A 317 4.74 -20.80 -13.86
C LEU A 317 3.22 -20.61 -13.88
N THR A 318 2.51 -21.39 -14.68
CA THR A 318 1.04 -21.30 -14.77
C THR A 318 0.38 -21.58 -13.42
N LEU A 319 0.83 -22.60 -12.69
CA LEU A 319 0.30 -22.92 -11.35
C LEU A 319 0.67 -21.85 -10.33
N ALA A 320 1.87 -21.26 -10.43
CA ALA A 320 2.24 -20.11 -9.60
C ALA A 320 1.31 -18.92 -9.86
N ILE A 321 1.02 -18.59 -11.12
CA ILE A 321 0.09 -17.51 -11.50
C ILE A 321 -1.32 -17.80 -11.00
N VAL A 322 -1.82 -19.04 -11.11
CA VAL A 322 -3.14 -19.41 -10.55
C VAL A 322 -3.15 -19.18 -9.03
N GLY A 323 -2.11 -19.58 -8.32
CA GLY A 323 -1.96 -19.30 -6.89
C GLY A 323 -1.98 -17.80 -6.60
N LEU A 324 -1.29 -16.99 -7.40
CA LEU A 324 -1.25 -15.54 -7.26
C LEU A 324 -2.61 -14.88 -7.56
N ILE A 325 -3.39 -15.41 -8.51
CA ILE A 325 -4.76 -14.95 -8.76
C ILE A 325 -5.64 -15.23 -7.55
N ILE A 326 -5.58 -16.44 -6.98
CA ILE A 326 -6.34 -16.79 -5.77
C ILE A 326 -5.92 -15.92 -4.59
N PHE A 327 -4.61 -15.66 -4.44
CA PHE A 327 -4.09 -14.74 -3.44
C PHE A 327 -4.65 -13.32 -3.63
N GLY A 328 -4.62 -12.80 -4.87
CA GLY A 328 -5.17 -11.49 -5.20
C GLY A 328 -6.65 -11.37 -4.88
N LEU A 329 -7.47 -12.37 -5.23
CA LEU A 329 -8.89 -12.41 -4.87
C LEU A 329 -9.05 -12.30 -3.34
N GLY A 330 -8.34 -13.13 -2.58
CA GLY A 330 -8.36 -13.09 -1.11
C GLY A 330 -7.90 -11.75 -0.55
N TRP A 331 -6.87 -11.13 -1.16
CA TRP A 331 -6.39 -9.79 -0.79
C TRP A 331 -7.47 -8.74 -0.95
N GLY A 332 -8.23 -8.78 -2.05
CA GLY A 332 -9.35 -7.86 -2.29
C GLY A 332 -10.43 -7.96 -1.22
N PHE A 333 -10.84 -9.19 -0.85
CA PHE A 333 -11.78 -9.43 0.27
C PHE A 333 -11.27 -8.89 1.61
N PHE A 334 -9.97 -9.06 1.87
CA PHE A 334 -9.32 -8.57 3.08
C PHE A 334 -9.29 -7.04 3.10
N ASP A 335 -8.77 -6.41 2.06
CA ASP A 335 -8.47 -4.99 2.03
C ASP A 335 -9.72 -4.11 2.10
N CYS A 336 -10.78 -4.46 1.35
CA CYS A 336 -12.02 -3.67 1.28
C CYS A 336 -12.82 -3.64 2.60
N ASN A 337 -12.59 -4.59 3.52
CA ASN A 337 -13.35 -4.71 4.77
C ASN A 337 -12.62 -4.16 6.00
N ASN A 338 -11.33 -3.85 5.94
CA ASN A 338 -10.54 -3.43 7.10
C ASN A 338 -11.05 -2.13 7.73
N MET A 339 -11.18 -1.06 6.93
CA MET A 339 -11.73 0.21 7.43
C MET A 339 -13.20 0.09 7.86
N PRO A 340 -14.10 -0.57 7.11
CA PRO A 340 -15.45 -0.84 7.56
C PRO A 340 -15.56 -1.61 8.88
N ILE A 341 -14.70 -2.61 9.13
CA ILE A 341 -14.67 -3.31 10.42
C ILE A 341 -14.21 -2.38 11.55
N LEU A 342 -13.18 -1.54 11.30
CA LEU A 342 -12.76 -0.53 12.27
C LEU A 342 -13.93 0.42 12.63
N CYS A 343 -14.75 0.81 11.65
CA CYS A 343 -15.92 1.64 11.88
C CYS A 343 -16.98 0.97 12.77
N GLN A 344 -17.04 -0.36 12.76
CA GLN A 344 -17.98 -1.13 13.60
C GLN A 344 -17.50 -1.31 15.06
N ILE A 345 -16.22 -1.10 15.36
CA ILE A 345 -15.63 -1.32 16.69
C ILE A 345 -15.12 -0.06 17.36
N ALA A 346 -14.83 1.00 16.59
CA ALA A 346 -14.30 2.26 17.09
C ALA A 346 -15.31 3.41 16.89
N ARG A 347 -15.37 4.34 17.86
CA ARG A 347 -16.15 5.57 17.74
C ARG A 347 -15.65 6.42 16.57
N PRO A 348 -16.49 7.26 15.93
CA PRO A 348 -16.10 8.07 14.78
C PRO A 348 -14.82 8.90 14.99
N GLU A 349 -14.66 9.48 16.18
CA GLU A 349 -13.52 10.33 16.56
C GLU A 349 -12.20 9.56 16.63
N LEU A 350 -12.25 8.23 16.85
CA LEU A 350 -11.08 7.36 17.01
C LEU A 350 -10.68 6.66 15.71
N ARG A 351 -11.51 6.68 14.67
CA ARG A 351 -11.33 5.87 13.45
C ARG A 351 -10.06 6.25 12.69
N ALA A 352 -9.78 7.54 12.54
CA ALA A 352 -8.58 8.00 11.82
C ALA A 352 -7.29 7.60 12.57
N THR A 353 -7.25 7.81 13.88
CA THR A 353 -6.11 7.41 14.72
C THR A 353 -5.96 5.89 14.74
N GLY A 354 -7.07 5.15 14.86
CA GLY A 354 -7.07 3.69 14.82
C GLY A 354 -6.50 3.14 13.53
N TYR A 355 -6.92 3.68 12.38
CA TYR A 355 -6.38 3.28 11.09
C TYR A 355 -4.89 3.63 10.94
N GLY A 356 -4.49 4.79 11.48
CA GLY A 356 -3.07 5.18 11.53
C GLY A 356 -2.21 4.19 12.33
N ILE A 357 -2.70 3.72 13.50
CA ILE A 357 -2.01 2.70 14.30
C ILE A 357 -1.94 1.35 13.55
N MET A 358 -3.03 0.94 12.92
CA MET A 358 -3.06 -0.29 12.11
C MET A 358 -2.01 -0.23 11.00
N ASN A 359 -1.93 0.88 10.27
CA ASN A 359 -0.93 1.08 9.20
C ASN A 359 0.50 1.12 9.75
N LEU A 360 0.75 1.86 10.85
CA LEU A 360 2.06 1.92 11.48
C LEU A 360 2.58 0.52 11.82
N VAL A 361 1.75 -0.30 12.48
CA VAL A 361 2.13 -1.67 12.88
C VAL A 361 2.32 -2.56 11.66
N SER A 362 1.35 -2.58 10.74
CA SER A 362 1.36 -3.46 9.57
C SER A 362 2.52 -3.16 8.61
N ILE A 363 2.79 -1.88 8.31
CA ILE A 363 3.86 -1.48 7.39
C ILE A 363 5.24 -1.73 8.04
N SER A 364 5.38 -1.45 9.35
CA SER A 364 6.61 -1.75 10.08
C SER A 364 6.90 -3.25 10.12
N CYS A 365 5.89 -4.08 10.42
CA CYS A 365 6.02 -5.54 10.37
C CYS A 365 6.30 -6.03 8.94
N GLY A 366 5.77 -5.37 7.90
CA GLY A 366 6.08 -5.65 6.51
C GLY A 366 7.57 -5.45 6.20
N GLY A 367 8.20 -4.39 6.73
CA GLY A 367 9.63 -4.17 6.59
C GLY A 367 10.48 -5.25 7.26
N PHE A 368 10.09 -5.68 8.47
CA PHE A 368 10.73 -6.83 9.13
C PHE A 368 10.48 -8.13 8.37
N GLY A 369 9.30 -8.32 7.78
CA GLY A 369 8.97 -9.47 6.95
C GLY A 369 9.88 -9.58 5.73
N ASP A 370 10.17 -8.47 5.04
CA ASP A 370 11.08 -8.48 3.89
C ASP A 370 12.51 -8.81 4.29
N TRP A 371 13.00 -8.22 5.37
CA TRP A 371 14.34 -8.55 5.88
C TRP A 371 14.42 -10.02 6.31
N ALA A 372 13.45 -10.49 7.08
CA ALA A 372 13.44 -11.87 7.55
C ALA A 372 13.33 -12.87 6.39
N PHE A 373 12.50 -12.56 5.36
CA PHE A 373 12.43 -13.38 4.16
C PHE A 373 13.80 -13.49 3.48
N GLY A 374 14.50 -12.35 3.28
CA GLY A 374 15.86 -12.35 2.73
C GLY A 374 16.83 -13.20 3.55
N ALA A 375 16.86 -13.01 4.86
CA ALA A 375 17.73 -13.76 5.79
C ALA A 375 17.44 -15.27 5.78
N LEU A 376 16.17 -15.68 5.75
CA LEU A 376 15.79 -17.08 5.62
C LEU A 376 16.23 -17.68 4.29
N ARG A 377 16.16 -16.90 3.20
CA ARG A 377 16.62 -17.34 1.88
C ARG A 377 18.15 -17.45 1.81
N ASP A 378 18.90 -16.62 2.51
CA ASP A 378 20.36 -16.76 2.64
C ASP A 378 20.74 -18.02 3.41
N GLN A 379 19.94 -18.43 4.38
CA GLN A 379 20.08 -19.70 5.11
C GLN A 379 19.57 -20.91 4.32
N HIS A 380 19.21 -20.74 3.03
CA HIS A 380 18.69 -21.79 2.15
C HIS A 380 17.38 -22.42 2.61
N VAL A 381 16.59 -21.72 3.47
CA VAL A 381 15.26 -22.20 3.87
C VAL A 381 14.38 -22.33 2.64
N PRO A 382 13.77 -23.50 2.39
CA PRO A 382 12.99 -23.74 1.17
C PRO A 382 11.72 -22.88 1.15
N LEU A 383 11.33 -22.44 -0.06
CA LEU A 383 10.17 -21.57 -0.27
C LEU A 383 8.87 -22.20 0.25
N ASN A 384 8.67 -23.49 0.08
CA ASN A 384 7.48 -24.18 0.55
C ASN A 384 7.31 -24.11 2.08
N LEU A 385 8.41 -24.11 2.85
CA LEU A 385 8.34 -23.93 4.30
C LEU A 385 7.98 -22.49 4.66
N ILE A 386 8.57 -21.49 4.02
CA ILE A 386 8.26 -20.07 4.27
C ILE A 386 6.80 -19.78 3.91
N PHE A 387 6.35 -20.16 2.71
CA PHE A 387 4.97 -19.95 2.28
C PHE A 387 3.97 -20.83 3.04
N GLY A 388 4.37 -22.03 3.49
CA GLY A 388 3.58 -22.85 4.41
C GLY A 388 3.37 -22.17 5.76
N THR A 389 4.39 -21.50 6.29
CA THR A 389 4.27 -20.70 7.52
C THR A 389 3.29 -19.53 7.30
N PHE A 390 3.38 -18.81 6.17
CA PHE A 390 2.43 -17.76 5.85
C PHE A 390 0.99 -18.28 5.69
N ALA A 391 0.81 -19.48 5.12
CA ALA A 391 -0.50 -20.14 5.09
C ALA A 391 -1.03 -20.44 6.49
N GLY A 392 -0.18 -20.92 7.40
CA GLY A 392 -0.53 -21.12 8.82
C GLY A 392 -0.92 -19.81 9.52
N ILE A 393 -0.21 -18.71 9.25
CA ILE A 393 -0.53 -17.37 9.75
C ILE A 393 -1.88 -16.89 9.18
N ALA A 394 -2.17 -17.16 7.91
CA ALA A 394 -3.46 -16.84 7.31
C ALA A 394 -4.60 -17.63 7.98
N LEU A 395 -4.40 -18.90 8.28
CA LEU A 395 -5.36 -19.70 9.03
C LEU A 395 -5.60 -19.14 10.45
N LEU A 396 -4.54 -18.75 11.16
CA LEU A 396 -4.66 -18.07 12.46
C LEU A 396 -5.48 -16.78 12.32
N SER A 397 -5.28 -16.03 11.24
CA SER A 397 -5.99 -14.78 10.97
C SER A 397 -7.49 -14.99 10.73
N VAL A 398 -7.91 -16.15 10.19
CA VAL A 398 -9.34 -16.54 10.11
C VAL A 398 -9.94 -16.60 11.52
N PHE A 399 -9.28 -17.27 12.46
CA PHE A 399 -9.77 -17.35 13.83
C PHE A 399 -9.79 -15.98 14.51
N ILE A 400 -8.74 -15.16 14.31
CA ILE A 400 -8.66 -13.83 14.91
C ILE A 400 -9.81 -12.94 14.42
N VAL A 401 -10.08 -12.88 13.12
CA VAL A 401 -11.17 -12.04 12.60
C VAL A 401 -12.52 -12.51 13.08
N LEU A 402 -12.74 -13.81 13.20
CA LEU A 402 -13.98 -14.38 13.74
C LEU A 402 -14.19 -14.10 15.24
N MET A 403 -13.13 -13.80 15.99
CA MET A 403 -13.23 -13.39 17.40
C MET A 403 -13.65 -11.93 17.59
N ILE A 404 -13.55 -11.10 16.56
CA ILE A 404 -13.94 -9.69 16.61
C ILE A 404 -15.47 -9.59 16.79
N LYS A 405 -15.87 -8.76 17.75
CA LYS A 405 -17.28 -8.50 18.05
C LYS A 405 -17.61 -7.05 17.71
N PRO A 406 -18.46 -6.80 16.70
CA PRO A 406 -18.96 -5.46 16.43
C PRO A 406 -19.71 -4.89 17.63
N ARG A 407 -19.68 -3.57 17.80
CA ARG A 407 -20.46 -2.89 18.81
C ARG A 407 -21.94 -2.89 18.40
N THR A 408 -22.82 -3.03 19.39
CA THR A 408 -24.27 -3.02 19.20
C THR A 408 -24.90 -1.63 19.34
N ASP A 409 -24.12 -0.67 19.87
CA ASP A 409 -24.54 0.68 20.21
C ASP A 409 -24.16 1.74 19.15
N ILE A 410 -23.53 1.35 18.06
CA ILE A 410 -23.24 2.25 16.94
C ILE A 410 -24.23 1.92 15.82
N SER A 411 -25.20 2.83 15.58
CA SER A 411 -25.97 2.86 14.33
C SER A 411 -25.06 3.42 13.21
N ASP A 412 -24.97 2.70 12.11
CA ASP A 412 -24.25 3.14 10.88
C ASP A 412 -24.78 4.45 10.30
#